data_5c3e1f25a2a05459c3a2145c69baf6d3
#
_entry.id   5c3e1f25a2a05459c3a2145c69baf6d3
#
_cell.length_a   1.000
_cell.length_b   1.000
_cell.length_c   1.000
_cell.angle_alpha   90.00
_cell.angle_beta   90.00
_cell.angle_gamma   90.00
#
_symmetry.space_group_name_H-M   'P 1'
#
loop_
_entity.id
_entity.type
_entity.pdbx_description
1 polymer ?
#
loop_
_entity_poly.entity_id
_entity_poly.type
_entity_poly.pdbx_seq_one_letter_code
_entity_poly.pdbx_strand_id
1 'polypeptide(L)'
;AAMPKLSRFLYGEWLKPEGVRVSDETKTTSCEAGYRDWQGVSHQRTLSFRGRTLTVVDTCAGFTENAVLRWRLINADWQVNDSSIASDAASITISSDQTPLRLELVTGYESRYYLQKTELPVLEVEFGPCDHSVLTITTEISLR
;
A
#
# COMPACT_ATOMS: atom_id res chain seq x y z
N ALA A 1 7.32 0.06 -7.93
CA ALA A 1 8.21 -0.69 -8.80
C ALA A 1 7.57 -0.83 -10.17
N ALA A 2 8.28 -0.46 -11.22
CA ALA A 2 7.81 -0.57 -12.59
C ALA A 2 8.56 -1.70 -13.29
N MET A 3 7.83 -2.59 -13.95
CA MET A 3 8.43 -3.56 -14.85
C MET A 3 8.76 -2.86 -16.18
N PRO A 4 9.98 -3.00 -16.74
CA PRO A 4 10.34 -2.37 -18.00
C PRO A 4 9.47 -2.92 -19.12
N LYS A 5 8.72 -2.05 -19.78
CA LYS A 5 7.78 -2.41 -20.82
C LYS A 5 8.47 -2.32 -22.19
N LEU A 6 8.61 -3.44 -22.86
CA LEU A 6 9.21 -3.54 -24.20
C LEU A 6 8.18 -3.30 -25.30
N SER A 7 6.93 -3.70 -25.09
CA SER A 7 5.81 -3.45 -26.00
C SER A 7 4.49 -3.45 -25.25
N ARG A 8 3.36 -3.32 -25.97
CA ARG A 8 2.01 -3.26 -25.39
C ARG A 8 1.71 -4.37 -24.38
N PHE A 9 2.24 -5.57 -24.59
CA PHE A 9 1.99 -6.76 -23.76
C PHE A 9 3.27 -7.50 -23.34
N LEU A 10 4.45 -6.96 -23.68
CA LEU A 10 5.73 -7.59 -23.38
C LEU A 10 6.48 -6.78 -22.33
N TYR A 11 6.89 -7.46 -21.26
CA TYR A 11 7.73 -6.91 -20.21
C TYR A 11 9.09 -7.60 -20.23
N GLY A 12 10.16 -6.82 -20.10
CA GLY A 12 11.52 -7.32 -20.17
C GLY A 12 11.98 -8.02 -18.90
N GLU A 13 11.46 -7.59 -17.77
CA GLU A 13 11.82 -8.14 -16.45
C GLU A 13 10.59 -8.23 -15.56
N TRP A 14 10.61 -9.17 -14.64
CA TRP A 14 9.53 -9.42 -13.67
C TRP A 14 10.00 -9.10 -12.25
N LEU A 15 9.05 -8.83 -11.38
CA LEU A 15 9.29 -8.74 -9.95
C LEU A 15 9.76 -10.12 -9.43
N LYS A 16 10.79 -10.12 -8.62
CA LYS A 16 11.30 -11.33 -7.95
C LYS A 16 10.66 -11.41 -6.57
N PRO A 17 9.84 -12.45 -6.27
CA PRO A 17 9.26 -12.60 -4.93
C PRO A 17 10.36 -12.90 -3.90
N GLU A 18 10.24 -12.30 -2.71
CA GLU A 18 11.16 -12.46 -1.58
C GLU A 18 10.46 -13.18 -0.42
N GLY A 19 9.96 -14.37 -0.69
CA GLY A 19 9.35 -15.23 0.31
C GLY A 19 7.92 -14.84 0.71
N VAL A 20 7.24 -15.79 1.33
CA VAL A 20 5.95 -15.59 2.00
C VAL A 20 6.02 -16.35 3.33
N ARG A 21 5.65 -15.70 4.42
CA ARG A 21 5.55 -16.31 5.75
C ARG A 21 4.16 -16.05 6.28
N VAL A 22 3.57 -17.07 6.89
CA VAL A 22 2.29 -16.97 7.58
C VAL A 22 2.49 -17.51 8.99
N SER A 23 2.04 -16.77 9.97
CA SER A 23 2.01 -17.19 11.37
C SER A 23 0.59 -17.02 11.89
N ASP A 24 0.09 -18.03 12.59
CA ASP A 24 -1.23 -18.01 13.20
C ASP A 24 -1.05 -18.31 14.71
N GLU A 25 -1.15 -17.25 15.49
CA GLU A 25 -1.10 -17.32 16.95
C GLU A 25 -2.51 -17.12 17.51
N THR A 26 -2.75 -17.63 18.73
CA THR A 26 -4.09 -17.71 19.36
C THR A 26 -4.94 -16.43 19.32
N LYS A 27 -4.35 -15.27 19.05
CA LYS A 27 -5.07 -13.96 18.99
C LYS A 27 -4.64 -13.05 17.83
N THR A 28 -3.66 -13.47 17.04
CA THR A 28 -3.11 -12.63 15.96
C THR A 28 -2.70 -13.52 14.80
N THR A 29 -3.30 -13.29 13.66
CA THR A 29 -2.85 -13.89 12.40
C THR A 29 -1.98 -12.88 11.68
N SER A 30 -0.79 -13.28 11.25
CA SER A 30 0.12 -12.43 10.50
C SER A 30 0.57 -13.07 9.20
N CYS A 31 0.82 -12.24 8.22
CA CYS A 31 1.36 -12.65 6.92
C CYS A 31 2.40 -11.63 6.48
N GLU A 32 3.52 -12.13 5.98
CA GLU A 32 4.60 -11.32 5.44
C GLU A 32 4.90 -11.77 4.01
N ALA A 33 5.05 -10.83 3.11
CA ALA A 33 5.45 -11.06 1.72
C ALA A 33 6.23 -9.87 1.18
N GLY A 34 7.16 -10.13 0.27
CA GLY A 34 7.96 -9.09 -0.36
C GLY A 34 8.31 -9.40 -1.80
N TYR A 35 8.86 -8.41 -2.46
CA TYR A 35 9.42 -8.54 -3.79
C TYR A 35 10.56 -7.55 -4.00
N ARG A 36 11.38 -7.85 -5.00
CA ARG A 36 12.41 -6.96 -5.53
C ARG A 36 12.21 -6.75 -7.01
N ASP A 37 12.35 -5.50 -7.45
CA ASP A 37 12.29 -5.20 -8.88
C ASP A 37 13.66 -5.33 -9.56
N TRP A 38 13.70 -5.11 -10.87
CA TRP A 38 14.90 -5.21 -11.68
C TRP A 38 15.94 -4.12 -11.38
N GLN A 39 15.55 -3.00 -10.78
CA GLN A 39 16.45 -1.92 -10.35
C GLN A 39 17.02 -2.15 -8.93
N GLY A 40 16.59 -3.22 -8.27
CA GLY A 40 16.99 -3.52 -6.91
C GLY A 40 16.11 -2.88 -5.83
N VAL A 41 15.05 -2.15 -6.23
CA VAL A 41 14.07 -1.62 -5.27
C VAL A 41 13.32 -2.77 -4.64
N SER A 42 13.35 -2.86 -3.32
CA SER A 42 12.63 -3.88 -2.56
C SER A 42 11.40 -3.29 -1.86
N HIS A 43 10.38 -4.10 -1.77
CA HIS A 43 9.19 -3.82 -0.98
C HIS A 43 8.81 -5.06 -0.19
N GLN A 44 8.61 -4.89 1.10
CA GLN A 44 8.15 -5.91 2.02
C GLN A 44 6.89 -5.41 2.72
N ARG A 45 5.89 -6.26 2.83
CA ARG A 45 4.64 -5.97 3.52
C ARG A 45 4.36 -7.03 4.57
N THR A 46 4.13 -6.58 5.79
CA THR A 46 3.63 -7.39 6.89
C THR A 46 2.21 -6.98 7.23
N LEU A 47 1.32 -7.96 7.30
CA LEU A 47 -0.07 -7.80 7.69
C LEU A 47 -0.26 -8.48 9.05
N SER A 48 -0.90 -7.80 9.99
CA SER A 48 -1.27 -8.37 11.29
C SER A 48 -2.72 -8.06 11.59
N PHE A 49 -3.52 -9.07 11.80
CA PHE A 49 -4.94 -8.93 12.07
C PHE A 49 -5.24 -9.31 13.53
N ARG A 50 -5.86 -8.39 14.27
CA ARG A 50 -6.25 -8.59 15.66
C ARG A 50 -7.62 -7.99 15.93
N GLY A 51 -8.60 -8.83 16.23
CA GLY A 51 -9.98 -8.39 16.47
C GLY A 51 -10.57 -7.72 15.22
N ARG A 52 -10.82 -6.42 15.28
CA ARG A 52 -11.36 -5.62 14.16
C ARG A 52 -10.33 -4.67 13.54
N THR A 53 -9.07 -4.83 13.90
CA THR A 53 -7.98 -3.98 13.43
C THR A 53 -7.01 -4.78 12.58
N LEU A 54 -6.72 -4.27 11.39
CA LEU A 54 -5.66 -4.72 10.52
C LEU A 54 -4.52 -3.70 10.58
N THR A 55 -3.34 -4.14 10.99
CA THR A 55 -2.11 -3.36 10.90
C THR A 55 -1.29 -3.84 9.72
N VAL A 56 -0.90 -2.92 8.86
CA VAL A 56 -0.06 -3.18 7.69
C VAL A 56 1.21 -2.37 7.81
N VAL A 57 2.34 -3.04 7.77
CA VAL A 57 3.66 -2.40 7.76
C VAL A 57 4.29 -2.63 6.39
N ASP A 58 4.54 -1.55 5.68
CA ASP A 58 5.24 -1.52 4.40
C ASP A 58 6.66 -1.01 4.60
N THR A 59 7.64 -1.77 4.12
CA THR A 59 9.05 -1.37 4.12
C THR A 59 9.53 -1.30 2.69
N CYS A 60 10.00 -0.12 2.26
CA CYS A 60 10.50 0.13 0.90
C CYS A 60 11.95 0.58 0.96
N ALA A 61 12.81 -0.02 0.13
CA ALA A 61 14.24 0.34 0.07
C ALA A 61 14.75 0.43 -1.37
N GLY A 62 15.75 1.28 -1.59
CA GLY A 62 16.46 1.39 -2.86
C GLY A 62 15.75 2.25 -3.92
N PHE A 63 14.65 2.93 -3.61
CA PHE A 63 14.03 3.85 -4.55
C PHE A 63 14.73 5.23 -4.51
N THR A 64 14.79 5.90 -5.66
CA THR A 64 15.52 7.17 -5.85
C THR A 64 14.60 8.35 -6.15
N GLU A 65 13.35 8.08 -6.45
CA GLU A 65 12.32 9.08 -6.74
C GLU A 65 11.25 9.06 -5.64
N ASN A 66 9.99 9.12 -6.00
CA ASN A 66 8.89 9.10 -5.06
C ASN A 66 8.37 7.68 -4.82
N ALA A 67 7.94 7.41 -3.59
CA ALA A 67 7.14 6.24 -3.25
C ALA A 67 5.69 6.67 -3.02
N VAL A 68 4.73 5.90 -3.56
CA VAL A 68 3.31 6.19 -3.39
C VAL A 68 2.59 4.96 -2.85
N LEU A 69 2.07 5.08 -1.63
CA LEU A 69 1.16 4.10 -1.04
C LEU A 69 -0.26 4.38 -1.53
N ARG A 70 -0.97 3.33 -1.98
CA ARG A 70 -2.35 3.42 -2.45
C ARG A 70 -3.24 2.41 -1.76
N TRP A 71 -4.32 2.93 -1.17
CA TRP A 71 -5.42 2.12 -0.67
C TRP A 71 -6.67 2.36 -1.48
N ARG A 72 -7.18 1.32 -2.14
CA ARG A 72 -8.47 1.34 -2.83
C ARG A 72 -9.57 1.12 -1.81
N LEU A 73 -10.51 2.04 -1.75
CA LEU A 73 -11.53 2.07 -0.72
C LEU A 73 -12.89 1.73 -1.30
N ILE A 74 -13.79 1.28 -0.44
CA ILE A 74 -15.21 1.16 -0.79
C ILE A 74 -15.80 2.56 -1.01
N ASN A 75 -16.86 2.65 -1.81
CA ASN A 75 -17.63 3.87 -1.96
C ASN A 75 -18.34 4.19 -0.64
N ALA A 76 -17.87 5.21 0.05
CA ALA A 76 -18.41 5.75 1.28
C ALA A 76 -18.01 7.23 1.38
N ASP A 77 -18.64 7.94 2.29
CA ASP A 77 -18.28 9.34 2.58
C ASP A 77 -17.03 9.38 3.50
N TRP A 78 -15.86 9.43 2.86
CA TRP A 78 -14.58 9.48 3.54
C TRP A 78 -14.19 10.90 3.87
N GLN A 79 -13.95 11.16 5.15
CA GLN A 79 -13.45 12.43 5.65
C GLN A 79 -11.94 12.35 5.87
N VAL A 80 -11.20 13.31 5.30
CA VAL A 80 -9.73 13.37 5.39
C VAL A 80 -9.34 14.27 6.56
N ASN A 81 -8.41 13.78 7.39
CA ASN A 81 -7.70 14.52 8.43
C ASN A 81 -6.19 14.39 8.15
N ASP A 82 -5.34 15.11 8.87
CA ASP A 82 -3.91 15.24 8.61
C ASP A 82 -3.17 13.92 8.30
N SER A 83 -3.41 12.88 9.08
CA SER A 83 -2.75 11.57 8.93
C SER A 83 -3.73 10.40 8.88
N SER A 84 -5.03 10.69 8.74
CA SER A 84 -6.07 9.67 8.77
C SER A 84 -7.25 10.01 7.88
N ILE A 85 -7.99 8.98 7.51
CA ILE A 85 -9.29 9.11 6.88
C ILE A 85 -10.31 8.26 7.63
N ALA A 86 -11.55 8.68 7.66
CA ALA A 86 -12.62 7.96 8.34
C ALA A 86 -13.93 8.02 7.57
N SER A 87 -14.72 6.96 7.70
CA SER A 87 -16.10 6.87 7.25
C SER A 87 -16.96 6.23 8.35
N ASP A 88 -18.22 6.00 8.10
CA ASP A 88 -19.10 5.21 8.97
C ASP A 88 -18.68 3.73 9.08
N ALA A 89 -18.02 3.19 8.06
CA ALA A 89 -17.61 1.79 8.00
C ALA A 89 -16.23 1.52 8.63
N ALA A 90 -15.28 2.45 8.51
CA ALA A 90 -13.90 2.22 8.94
C ALA A 90 -13.14 3.53 9.19
N SER A 91 -12.01 3.42 9.88
CA SER A 91 -10.97 4.45 9.96
C SER A 91 -9.63 3.88 9.51
N ILE A 92 -8.83 4.71 8.83
CA ILE A 92 -7.49 4.38 8.36
C ILE A 92 -6.54 5.45 8.87
N THR A 93 -5.52 5.05 9.61
CA THR A 93 -4.47 5.94 10.11
C THR A 93 -3.14 5.56 9.46
N ILE A 94 -2.39 6.57 9.01
CA ILE A 94 -1.07 6.39 8.40
C ILE A 94 -0.02 7.02 9.31
N SER A 95 1.02 6.26 9.60
CA SER A 95 2.23 6.76 10.25
C SER A 95 3.47 6.26 9.50
N SER A 96 4.55 7.01 9.55
CA SER A 96 5.78 6.68 8.82
C SER A 96 6.99 7.33 9.49
N ASP A 97 8.19 6.80 9.20
CA ASP A 97 9.47 7.34 9.62
C ASP A 97 9.91 8.57 8.81
N GLN A 98 9.21 8.87 7.72
CA GLN A 98 9.39 10.07 6.89
C GLN A 98 8.06 10.81 6.75
N THR A 99 8.09 12.14 6.79
CA THR A 99 6.89 12.97 6.56
C THR A 99 6.41 12.82 5.13
N PRO A 100 5.14 12.47 4.89
CA PRO A 100 4.60 12.42 3.55
C PRO A 100 4.55 13.80 2.90
N LEU A 101 4.81 13.86 1.62
CA LEU A 101 4.63 15.07 0.80
C LEU A 101 3.16 15.39 0.58
N ARG A 102 2.33 14.35 0.51
CA ARG A 102 0.91 14.45 0.18
C ARG A 102 0.14 13.28 0.77
N LEU A 103 -1.04 13.55 1.31
CA LEU A 103 -2.05 12.57 1.67
C LEU A 103 -3.39 13.09 1.16
N GLU A 104 -4.01 12.40 0.23
CA GLU A 104 -5.29 12.83 -0.36
C GLU A 104 -6.13 11.66 -0.85
N LEU A 105 -7.43 11.93 -1.03
CA LEU A 105 -8.34 11.05 -1.74
C LEU A 105 -8.43 11.46 -3.20
N VAL A 106 -8.15 10.51 -4.08
CA VAL A 106 -8.26 10.68 -5.54
C VAL A 106 -9.28 9.70 -6.10
N THR A 107 -9.78 9.99 -7.30
CA THR A 107 -10.63 9.07 -8.03
C THR A 107 -9.78 8.01 -8.72
N GLY A 108 -9.97 6.77 -8.34
CA GLY A 108 -9.42 5.61 -9.02
C GLY A 108 -10.50 4.82 -9.74
N TYR A 109 -10.11 3.68 -10.31
CA TYR A 109 -11.03 2.83 -11.07
C TYR A 109 -10.80 1.36 -10.75
N GLU A 110 -11.88 0.58 -10.76
CA GLU A 110 -11.84 -0.87 -10.77
C GLU A 110 -12.60 -1.44 -11.97
N SER A 111 -12.27 -2.67 -12.34
CA SER A 111 -12.99 -3.45 -13.35
C SER A 111 -13.21 -4.84 -12.78
N ARG A 112 -14.36 -5.06 -12.18
CA ARG A 112 -14.77 -6.39 -11.65
C ARG A 112 -15.28 -7.31 -12.75
N TYR A 113 -15.77 -6.73 -13.83
CA TYR A 113 -16.30 -7.46 -14.98
C TYR A 113 -15.65 -6.92 -16.26
N TYR A 114 -15.58 -7.78 -17.27
CA TYR A 114 -15.03 -7.41 -18.56
C TYR A 114 -15.76 -6.21 -19.18
N LEU A 115 -14.99 -5.24 -19.66
CA LEU A 115 -15.48 -3.96 -20.24
C LEU A 115 -16.25 -3.03 -19.28
N GLN A 116 -16.32 -3.34 -17.99
CA GLN A 116 -16.89 -2.42 -17.01
C GLN A 116 -15.77 -1.69 -16.28
N LYS A 117 -15.94 -0.39 -16.10
CA LYS A 117 -15.03 0.47 -15.36
C LYS A 117 -15.86 1.27 -14.35
N THR A 118 -15.60 1.05 -13.07
CA THR A 118 -16.32 1.70 -11.97
C THR A 118 -15.35 2.60 -11.21
N GLU A 119 -15.78 3.82 -10.91
CA GLU A 119 -15.02 4.75 -10.07
C GLU A 119 -15.06 4.31 -8.61
N LEU A 120 -13.96 4.51 -7.93
CA LEU A 120 -13.86 4.32 -6.48
C LEU A 120 -12.86 5.32 -5.87
N PRO A 121 -13.01 5.67 -4.59
CA PRO A 121 -12.03 6.49 -3.90
C PRO A 121 -10.75 5.70 -3.65
N VAL A 122 -9.61 6.38 -3.83
CA VAL A 122 -8.27 5.86 -3.53
C VAL A 122 -7.58 6.83 -2.61
N LEU A 123 -7.13 6.37 -1.45
CA LEU A 123 -6.21 7.11 -0.62
C LEU A 123 -4.81 7.00 -1.23
N GLU A 124 -4.21 8.13 -1.59
CA GLU A 124 -2.81 8.22 -1.99
C GLU A 124 -2.00 8.93 -0.91
N VAL A 125 -0.88 8.30 -0.54
CA VAL A 125 0.12 8.89 0.35
C VAL A 125 1.46 8.86 -0.37
N GLU A 126 2.01 10.04 -0.65
CA GLU A 126 3.24 10.22 -1.42
C GLU A 126 4.39 10.61 -0.51
N PHE A 127 5.51 9.95 -0.69
CA PHE A 127 6.78 10.23 -0.01
C PHE A 127 7.83 10.62 -1.05
N GLY A 128 8.63 11.61 -0.71
CA GLY A 128 9.78 12.01 -1.52
C GLY A 128 10.92 11.00 -1.51
N PRO A 129 12.04 11.31 -2.17
CA PRO A 129 13.25 10.52 -2.07
C PRO A 129 13.62 10.31 -0.60
N CYS A 130 13.97 9.08 -0.25
CA CYS A 130 14.26 8.74 1.13
C CYS A 130 15.69 9.18 1.48
N ASP A 131 15.86 10.05 2.47
CA ASP A 131 17.17 10.42 3.02
C ASP A 131 17.84 9.26 3.76
N HIS A 132 17.05 8.28 4.17
CA HIS A 132 17.46 7.03 4.77
C HIS A 132 17.37 5.90 3.75
N SER A 133 18.16 4.85 3.94
CA SER A 133 18.15 3.70 3.00
C SER A 133 16.83 2.94 2.92
N VAL A 134 15.91 3.19 3.86
CA VAL A 134 14.65 2.46 4.03
C VAL A 134 13.55 3.41 4.48
N LEU A 135 12.37 3.32 3.86
CA LEU A 135 11.14 3.97 4.27
C LEU A 135 10.22 2.92 4.90
N THR A 136 9.72 3.19 6.10
CA THR A 136 8.73 2.36 6.80
C THR A 136 7.41 3.12 6.94
N ILE A 137 6.33 2.50 6.49
CA ILE A 137 4.98 3.05 6.55
C ILE A 137 4.11 2.07 7.32
N THR A 138 3.40 2.54 8.33
CA THR A 138 2.40 1.75 9.06
C THR A 138 1.01 2.27 8.75
N THR A 139 0.14 1.39 8.29
CA THR A 139 -1.28 1.65 8.07
C THR A 139 -2.08 0.86 9.10
N GLU A 140 -2.89 1.53 9.88
CA GLU A 140 -3.88 0.91 10.78
C GLU A 140 -5.29 1.08 10.21
N ILE A 141 -5.98 -0.02 9.97
CA ILE A 141 -7.36 -0.04 9.47
C ILE A 141 -8.23 -0.65 10.56
N SER A 142 -9.15 0.14 11.10
CA SER A 142 -10.10 -0.29 12.13
C SER A 142 -11.52 -0.28 11.57
N LEU A 143 -12.18 -1.44 11.62
CA LEU A 143 -13.59 -1.59 11.22
C LEU A 143 -14.51 -1.16 12.37
N ARG A 144 -15.54 -0.43 12.04
CA ARG A 144 -16.59 0.01 12.99
C ARG A 144 -17.74 -0.96 13.13
#